data_e02a8bf89c79c46d13ac44ab9bbfed58
#
_entry.id   e02a8bf89c79c46d13ac44ab9bbfed58
#
_cell.length_a   1.000
_cell.length_b   1.000
_cell.length_c   1.000
_cell.angle_alpha   90.00
_cell.angle_beta   90.00
_cell.angle_gamma   90.00
#
_symmetry.space_group_name_H-M   'P 1'
#
loop_
_entity.id
_entity.type
_entity.pdbx_description
1 polymer ?
#
loop_
_entity_poly.entity_id
_entity_poly.type
_entity_poly.pdbx_seq_one_letter_code
_entity_poly.pdbx_strand_id
1 'polypeptide(L)'
;FARAIRNVPHLTVVTNSVPVAQLLHESGAGGHVVVLTGGVRTPSDALVGPVAVSALQGLHVDRLFLGAHGIDRNAGLTTPNLVEAETNQALVRASRSVCVLADHTKFGIVGLSTFMPLREVDTLITDAGMPRRARAVLEETVEHLVLAEVPPALPAVRGVRRQGGGEAG
;
A
#
# COMPACT_ATOMS: atom_id res chain seq x y z
N PHE A 1 7.68 -3.25 1.00
CA PHE A 1 7.96 -2.40 -0.16
C PHE A 1 8.74 -1.14 0.25
N ALA A 2 8.19 -0.22 1.07
CA ALA A 2 8.82 1.06 1.41
C ALA A 2 10.27 0.91 1.93
N ARG A 3 10.54 -0.13 2.74
CA ARG A 3 11.91 -0.43 3.20
C ARG A 3 12.86 -0.80 2.07
N ALA A 4 12.37 -1.42 1.01
CA ALA A 4 13.20 -1.82 -0.13
C ALA A 4 13.59 -0.61 -1.00
N ILE A 5 12.66 0.32 -1.23
CA ILE A 5 12.92 1.49 -2.08
C ILE A 5 13.83 2.55 -1.42
N ARG A 6 14.01 2.52 -0.12
CA ARG A 6 14.87 3.50 0.59
C ARG A 6 16.31 3.56 0.07
N ASN A 7 16.78 2.47 -0.56
CA ASN A 7 18.13 2.38 -1.11
C ASN A 7 18.19 2.75 -2.61
N VAL A 8 17.06 3.06 -3.24
CA VAL A 8 17.02 3.52 -4.63
C VAL A 8 17.30 5.03 -4.63
N PRO A 9 18.37 5.51 -5.27
CA PRO A 9 18.75 6.91 -5.17
C PRO A 9 17.81 7.85 -5.94
N HIS A 10 17.75 9.11 -5.51
CA HIS A 10 17.11 10.23 -6.22
C HIS A 10 15.62 10.06 -6.54
N LEU A 11 14.86 9.37 -5.69
CA LEU A 11 13.41 9.30 -5.85
C LEU A 11 12.73 10.57 -5.36
N THR A 12 11.72 11.02 -6.12
CA THR A 12 10.67 11.90 -5.60
C THR A 12 9.48 11.03 -5.23
N VAL A 13 9.14 10.98 -3.95
CA VAL A 13 8.06 10.15 -3.42
C VAL A 13 6.93 11.04 -2.92
N VAL A 14 5.77 10.94 -3.57
CA VAL A 14 4.52 11.54 -3.09
C VAL A 14 3.75 10.45 -2.33
N THR A 15 3.40 10.71 -1.09
CA THR A 15 2.73 9.73 -0.25
C THR A 15 1.69 10.36 0.67
N ASN A 16 0.61 9.62 0.92
CA ASN A 16 -0.35 9.94 1.97
C ASN A 16 -0.13 9.10 3.23
N SER A 17 0.89 8.23 3.25
CA SER A 17 1.21 7.36 4.38
C SER A 17 2.26 8.01 5.29
N VAL A 18 1.86 8.31 6.53
CA VAL A 18 2.77 8.89 7.54
C VAL A 18 3.96 7.98 7.83
N PRO A 19 3.78 6.64 8.03
CA PRO A 19 4.91 5.74 8.26
C PRO A 19 5.88 5.64 7.07
N VAL A 20 5.38 5.72 5.84
CA VAL A 20 6.24 5.69 4.64
C VAL A 20 7.07 6.97 4.56
N ALA A 21 6.44 8.14 4.77
CA ALA A 21 7.15 9.41 4.76
C ALA A 21 8.25 9.44 5.82
N GLN A 22 7.95 9.01 7.05
CA GLN A 22 8.92 8.93 8.13
C GLN A 22 10.08 7.99 7.80
N LEU A 23 9.79 6.78 7.33
CA LEU A 23 10.81 5.79 6.96
C LEU A 23 11.80 6.31 5.92
N LEU A 24 11.29 7.01 4.89
CA LEU A 24 12.13 7.53 3.81
C LEU A 24 12.90 8.78 4.23
N HIS A 25 12.35 9.61 5.10
CA HIS A 25 13.03 10.79 5.66
C HIS A 25 14.21 10.37 6.57
N GLU A 26 13.99 9.41 7.46
CA GLU A 26 15.03 8.94 8.40
C GLU A 26 16.20 8.22 7.71
N SER A 27 15.94 7.63 6.54
CA SER A 27 16.98 6.83 5.88
C SER A 27 18.13 7.64 5.29
N GLY A 28 17.95 8.95 5.04
CA GLY A 28 19.02 9.92 4.63
C GLY A 28 19.94 9.53 3.47
N ALA A 29 20.07 8.24 3.20
CA ALA A 29 21.09 7.67 2.32
C ALA A 29 20.76 7.78 0.82
N GLY A 30 19.49 8.01 0.46
CA GLY A 30 19.05 7.98 -0.94
C GLY A 30 18.87 9.35 -1.61
N GLY A 31 18.99 10.46 -0.85
CA GLY A 31 18.70 11.81 -1.38
C GLY A 31 17.27 11.93 -1.90
N HIS A 32 16.29 11.33 -1.19
CA HIS A 32 14.88 11.36 -1.60
C HIS A 32 14.25 12.72 -1.34
N VAL A 33 13.39 13.15 -2.26
CA VAL A 33 12.41 14.20 -2.01
C VAL A 33 11.11 13.53 -1.57
N VAL A 34 10.65 13.80 -0.35
CA VAL A 34 9.42 13.23 0.19
C VAL A 34 8.36 14.30 0.32
N VAL A 35 7.26 14.14 -0.42
CA VAL A 35 6.08 15.00 -0.38
C VAL A 35 4.97 14.27 0.34
N LEU A 36 4.55 14.78 1.49
CA LEU A 36 3.41 14.26 2.24
C LEU A 36 2.18 15.08 1.88
N THR A 37 1.09 14.40 1.46
CA THR A 37 -0.11 15.07 0.92
C THR A 37 -0.83 15.96 1.92
N GLY A 38 -0.67 15.71 3.23
CA GLY A 38 -1.53 16.31 4.24
C GLY A 38 -2.94 15.67 4.27
N GLY A 39 -3.82 16.19 5.09
CA GLY A 39 -5.19 15.68 5.26
C GLY A 39 -5.48 15.15 6.67
N VAL A 40 -6.62 14.46 6.81
CA VAL A 40 -7.05 13.84 8.06
C VAL A 40 -6.43 12.45 8.18
N ARG A 41 -5.79 12.16 9.32
CA ARG A 41 -5.17 10.86 9.57
C ARG A 41 -6.22 9.81 9.93
N THR A 42 -6.21 8.70 9.22
CA THR A 42 -7.06 7.53 9.49
C THR A 42 -6.40 6.59 10.52
N PRO A 43 -7.14 5.61 11.07
CA PRO A 43 -6.55 4.56 11.91
C PRO A 43 -5.49 3.71 11.20
N SER A 44 -5.49 3.68 9.87
CA SER A 44 -4.47 3.00 9.04
C SER A 44 -3.24 3.86 8.76
N ASP A 45 -3.11 5.03 9.42
CA ASP A 45 -2.01 5.99 9.24
C ASP A 45 -1.91 6.60 7.83
N ALA A 46 -3.01 6.58 7.09
CA ALA A 46 -3.14 7.29 5.83
C ALA A 46 -3.77 8.69 6.05
N LEU A 47 -3.28 9.66 5.32
CA LEU A 47 -3.85 11.02 5.25
C LEU A 47 -4.85 11.06 4.10
N VAL A 48 -6.08 11.52 4.39
CA VAL A 48 -7.19 11.48 3.44
C VAL A 48 -8.02 12.75 3.46
N GLY A 49 -8.97 12.84 2.54
CA GLY A 49 -9.95 13.92 2.47
C GLY A 49 -9.53 15.09 1.57
N PRO A 50 -10.30 16.19 1.60
CA PRO A 50 -10.17 17.28 0.61
C PRO A 50 -8.77 17.88 0.52
N VAL A 51 -8.05 17.98 1.64
CA VAL A 51 -6.67 18.50 1.64
C VAL A 51 -5.73 17.56 0.88
N ALA A 52 -5.82 16.24 1.13
CA ALA A 52 -5.02 15.25 0.42
C ALA A 52 -5.36 15.22 -1.08
N VAL A 53 -6.66 15.25 -1.41
CA VAL A 53 -7.12 15.29 -2.80
C VAL A 53 -6.62 16.56 -3.51
N SER A 54 -6.71 17.72 -2.87
CA SER A 54 -6.24 19.00 -3.43
C SER A 54 -4.72 19.00 -3.65
N ALA A 55 -3.95 18.43 -2.73
CA ALA A 55 -2.50 18.31 -2.87
C ALA A 55 -2.05 17.43 -4.06
N LEU A 56 -2.90 16.51 -4.49
CA LEU A 56 -2.64 15.63 -5.64
C LEU A 56 -3.05 16.24 -6.97
N GLN A 57 -3.82 17.33 -6.97
CA GLN A 57 -4.24 18.00 -8.21
C GLN A 57 -3.04 18.58 -8.95
N GLY A 58 -2.94 18.26 -10.23
CA GLY A 58 -1.85 18.72 -11.08
C GLY A 58 -0.52 18.01 -10.89
N LEU A 59 -0.45 17.00 -9.99
CA LEU A 59 0.72 16.14 -9.91
C LEU A 59 0.67 15.05 -10.99
N HIS A 60 1.85 14.72 -11.51
CA HIS A 60 2.06 13.62 -12.44
C HIS A 60 3.20 12.76 -11.93
N VAL A 61 2.90 11.54 -11.54
CA VAL A 61 3.87 10.56 -11.07
C VAL A 61 3.98 9.39 -12.04
N ASP A 62 5.17 8.81 -12.17
CA ASP A 62 5.39 7.71 -13.11
C ASP A 62 4.69 6.44 -12.66
N ARG A 63 4.71 6.15 -11.35
CA ARG A 63 4.16 4.90 -10.81
C ARG A 63 3.55 5.09 -9.43
N LEU A 64 2.34 4.60 -9.26
CA LEU A 64 1.67 4.47 -7.98
C LEU A 64 1.85 3.04 -7.43
N PHE A 65 2.22 2.94 -6.16
CA PHE A 65 2.16 1.70 -5.40
C PHE A 65 1.05 1.82 -4.36
N LEU A 66 0.04 0.98 -4.45
CA LEU A 66 -1.18 1.09 -3.68
C LEU A 66 -1.55 -0.24 -3.03
N GLY A 67 -1.94 -0.21 -1.75
CA GLY A 67 -2.60 -1.33 -1.09
C GLY A 67 -4.11 -1.30 -1.34
N ALA A 68 -4.78 -2.45 -1.19
CA ALA A 68 -6.23 -2.54 -1.24
C ALA A 68 -6.77 -3.27 0.00
N HIS A 69 -7.92 -2.82 0.50
CA HIS A 69 -8.64 -3.55 1.55
C HIS A 69 -9.26 -4.82 0.98
N GLY A 70 -9.84 -4.74 -0.21
CA GLY A 70 -10.43 -5.86 -0.92
C GLY A 70 -10.22 -5.79 -2.41
N ILE A 71 -10.13 -6.96 -3.04
CA ILE A 71 -9.97 -7.18 -4.47
C ILE A 71 -11.02 -8.15 -4.93
N ASP A 72 -11.87 -7.75 -5.86
CA ASP A 72 -12.91 -8.59 -6.43
C ASP A 72 -12.97 -8.43 -7.94
N ARG A 73 -13.32 -9.51 -8.66
CA ARG A 73 -13.38 -9.52 -10.13
C ARG A 73 -14.34 -8.45 -10.67
N ASN A 74 -15.48 -8.30 -10.04
CA ASN A 74 -16.55 -7.42 -10.51
C ASN A 74 -16.51 -6.05 -9.85
N ALA A 75 -16.30 -6.03 -8.51
CA ALA A 75 -16.24 -4.80 -7.74
C ALA A 75 -14.91 -4.04 -7.88
N GLY A 76 -13.83 -4.70 -8.37
CA GLY A 76 -12.52 -4.08 -8.49
C GLY A 76 -11.79 -3.94 -7.15
N LEU A 77 -11.02 -2.87 -7.00
CA LEU A 77 -10.32 -2.51 -5.77
C LEU A 77 -11.24 -1.70 -4.87
N THR A 78 -11.41 -2.16 -3.63
CA THR A 78 -12.41 -1.62 -2.71
C THR A 78 -11.83 -1.24 -1.35
N THR A 79 -12.50 -0.31 -0.67
CA THR A 79 -12.24 0.09 0.72
C THR A 79 -13.56 0.27 1.48
N PRO A 80 -13.61 0.05 2.81
CA PRO A 80 -14.79 0.34 3.61
C PRO A 80 -14.99 1.85 3.88
N ASN A 81 -14.00 2.70 3.57
CA ASN A 81 -14.00 4.13 3.90
C ASN A 81 -14.18 4.98 2.63
N LEU A 82 -15.27 5.76 2.56
CA LEU A 82 -15.57 6.62 1.41
C LEU A 82 -14.51 7.70 1.17
N VAL A 83 -13.97 8.28 2.24
CA VAL A 83 -12.96 9.35 2.14
C VAL A 83 -11.61 8.77 1.66
N GLU A 84 -11.28 7.54 2.07
CA GLU A 84 -10.14 6.79 1.51
C GLU A 84 -10.35 6.48 0.03
N ALA A 85 -11.57 6.07 -0.36
CA ALA A 85 -11.87 5.79 -1.76
C ALA A 85 -11.62 7.00 -2.66
N GLU A 86 -12.11 8.18 -2.25
CA GLU A 86 -11.91 9.45 -2.99
C GLU A 86 -10.41 9.80 -3.11
N THR A 87 -9.67 9.66 -2.01
CA THR A 87 -8.23 9.93 -1.99
C THR A 87 -7.46 8.94 -2.87
N ASN A 88 -7.82 7.64 -2.82
CA ASN A 88 -7.21 6.62 -3.67
C ASN A 88 -7.49 6.88 -5.16
N GLN A 89 -8.70 7.31 -5.51
CA GLN A 89 -9.03 7.74 -6.88
C GLN A 89 -8.18 8.94 -7.33
N ALA A 90 -7.91 9.89 -6.43
CA ALA A 90 -7.04 11.03 -6.75
C ALA A 90 -5.58 10.58 -6.99
N LEU A 91 -5.06 9.63 -6.18
CA LEU A 91 -3.75 9.02 -6.38
C LEU A 91 -3.66 8.29 -7.73
N VAL A 92 -4.69 7.51 -8.07
CA VAL A 92 -4.77 6.81 -9.38
C VAL A 92 -4.73 7.82 -10.53
N ARG A 93 -5.56 8.88 -10.48
CA ARG A 93 -5.58 9.92 -11.52
C ARG A 93 -4.26 10.66 -11.69
N ALA A 94 -3.47 10.81 -10.62
CA ALA A 94 -2.16 11.47 -10.66
C ALA A 94 -1.06 10.58 -11.23
N SER A 95 -1.30 9.29 -11.46
CA SER A 95 -0.27 8.32 -11.85
C SER A 95 -0.40 7.86 -13.30
N ARG A 96 0.75 7.54 -13.91
CA ARG A 96 0.82 6.95 -15.25
C ARG A 96 0.55 5.43 -15.21
N SER A 97 1.02 4.76 -14.17
CA SER A 97 0.80 3.32 -13.98
C SER A 97 0.54 2.99 -12.52
N VAL A 98 -0.27 1.96 -12.29
CA VAL A 98 -0.71 1.52 -10.96
C VAL A 98 -0.22 0.11 -10.67
N CYS A 99 0.55 -0.02 -9.60
CA CYS A 99 1.00 -1.28 -9.05
C CYS A 99 0.30 -1.54 -7.72
N VAL A 100 -0.51 -2.58 -7.66
CA VAL A 100 -1.22 -2.99 -6.44
C VAL A 100 -0.40 -4.01 -5.67
N LEU A 101 -0.24 -3.77 -4.38
CA LEU A 101 0.47 -4.65 -3.45
C LEU A 101 -0.53 -5.22 -2.45
N ALA A 102 -0.90 -6.48 -2.60
CA ALA A 102 -1.90 -7.10 -1.73
C ALA A 102 -1.63 -8.59 -1.54
N ASP A 103 -1.73 -9.08 -0.31
CA ASP A 103 -1.66 -10.50 -0.04
C ASP A 103 -2.92 -11.25 -0.51
N HIS A 104 -2.83 -12.58 -0.62
CA HIS A 104 -3.90 -13.45 -1.09
C HIS A 104 -5.21 -13.33 -0.30
N THR A 105 -5.16 -12.87 0.97
CA THR A 105 -6.36 -12.75 1.82
C THR A 105 -7.29 -11.63 1.39
N LYS A 106 -6.81 -10.71 0.52
CA LYS A 106 -7.59 -9.58 0.02
C LYS A 106 -8.50 -9.96 -1.15
N PHE A 107 -8.25 -11.07 -1.81
CA PHE A 107 -9.07 -11.53 -2.93
C PHE A 107 -10.42 -12.10 -2.45
N GLY A 108 -11.51 -11.65 -3.07
CA GLY A 108 -12.89 -11.99 -2.71
C GLY A 108 -13.48 -11.13 -1.58
N ILE A 109 -12.72 -10.15 -1.07
CA ILE A 109 -13.24 -9.17 -0.12
C ILE A 109 -13.77 -7.97 -0.89
N VAL A 110 -14.98 -7.53 -0.54
CA VAL A 110 -15.62 -6.34 -1.10
C VAL A 110 -15.91 -5.35 0.01
N GLY A 111 -15.27 -4.18 -0.07
CA GLY A 111 -15.55 -3.05 0.82
C GLY A 111 -16.73 -2.21 0.31
N LEU A 112 -17.08 -1.17 1.08
CA LEU A 112 -18.23 -0.32 0.80
C LEU A 112 -18.11 0.45 -0.53
N SER A 113 -16.90 0.87 -0.91
CA SER A 113 -16.67 1.73 -2.07
C SER A 113 -15.57 1.20 -2.96
N THR A 114 -15.83 1.18 -4.26
CA THR A 114 -14.84 0.92 -5.31
C THR A 114 -14.08 2.19 -5.63
N PHE A 115 -12.75 2.07 -5.72
CA PHE A 115 -11.92 3.20 -6.12
C PHE A 115 -11.18 2.98 -7.46
N MET A 116 -11.12 1.73 -7.95
CA MET A 116 -10.52 1.40 -9.23
C MET A 116 -11.05 0.08 -9.77
N PRO A 117 -11.47 -0.02 -11.04
CA PRO A 117 -11.76 -1.29 -11.69
C PRO A 117 -10.51 -2.18 -11.79
N LEU A 118 -10.68 -3.48 -11.57
CA LEU A 118 -9.54 -4.42 -11.59
C LEU A 118 -8.81 -4.46 -12.95
N ARG A 119 -9.53 -4.30 -14.05
CA ARG A 119 -8.96 -4.26 -15.41
C ARG A 119 -8.06 -3.06 -15.70
N GLU A 120 -8.08 -2.04 -14.84
CA GLU A 120 -7.25 -0.84 -14.99
C GLU A 120 -5.94 -0.94 -14.17
N VAL A 121 -5.71 -2.07 -13.48
CA VAL A 121 -4.49 -2.34 -12.74
C VAL A 121 -3.41 -2.84 -13.70
N ASP A 122 -2.32 -2.08 -13.84
CA ASP A 122 -1.20 -2.48 -14.70
C ASP A 122 -0.42 -3.64 -14.08
N THR A 123 -0.16 -3.61 -12.79
CA THR A 123 0.56 -4.69 -12.11
C THR A 123 -0.09 -5.01 -10.77
N LEU A 124 -0.35 -6.29 -10.51
CA LEU A 124 -0.74 -6.77 -9.19
C LEU A 124 0.32 -7.72 -8.66
N ILE A 125 0.88 -7.37 -7.50
CA ILE A 125 1.85 -8.21 -6.80
C ILE A 125 1.15 -8.84 -5.60
N THR A 126 1.14 -10.16 -5.56
CA THR A 126 0.57 -10.94 -4.46
C THR A 126 1.52 -12.07 -4.06
N ASP A 127 1.18 -12.82 -3.02
CA ASP A 127 1.99 -13.92 -2.53
C ASP A 127 1.54 -15.29 -3.09
N ALA A 128 2.37 -16.30 -2.87
CA ALA A 128 2.13 -17.67 -3.35
C ALA A 128 0.93 -18.37 -2.70
N GLY A 129 0.35 -17.80 -1.62
CA GLY A 129 -0.89 -18.29 -1.00
C GLY A 129 -2.15 -18.09 -1.84
N MET A 130 -2.06 -17.33 -2.94
CA MET A 130 -3.18 -17.08 -3.84
C MET A 130 -3.72 -18.39 -4.42
N PRO A 131 -5.03 -18.71 -4.21
CA PRO A 131 -5.63 -19.92 -4.75
C PRO A 131 -5.56 -19.96 -6.29
N ARG A 132 -5.34 -21.13 -6.88
CA ARG A 132 -5.21 -21.29 -8.33
C ARG A 132 -6.36 -20.66 -9.12
N ARG A 133 -7.61 -20.82 -8.63
CA ARG A 133 -8.80 -20.24 -9.27
C ARG A 133 -8.80 -18.72 -9.24
N ALA A 134 -8.36 -18.12 -8.12
CA ALA A 134 -8.23 -16.67 -7.98
C ALA A 134 -7.12 -16.14 -8.90
N ARG A 135 -5.99 -16.87 -8.97
CA ARG A 135 -4.87 -16.54 -9.86
C ARG A 135 -5.31 -16.49 -11.32
N ALA A 136 -6.04 -17.49 -11.82
CA ALA A 136 -6.53 -17.50 -13.19
C ALA A 136 -7.40 -16.27 -13.50
N VAL A 137 -8.29 -15.88 -12.56
CA VAL A 137 -9.10 -14.66 -12.71
C VAL A 137 -8.24 -13.40 -12.79
N LEU A 138 -7.20 -13.30 -11.96
CA LEU A 138 -6.29 -12.14 -11.95
C LEU A 138 -5.45 -12.10 -13.24
N GLU A 139 -4.89 -13.23 -13.69
CA GLU A 139 -4.11 -13.32 -14.94
C GLU A 139 -4.93 -12.92 -16.18
N GLU A 140 -6.24 -13.17 -16.17
CA GLU A 140 -7.15 -12.74 -17.25
C GLU A 140 -7.54 -11.25 -17.18
N THR A 141 -7.39 -10.61 -16.01
CA THR A 141 -8.01 -9.30 -15.76
C THR A 141 -7.00 -8.17 -15.64
N VAL A 142 -5.86 -8.40 -14.98
CA VAL A 142 -4.79 -7.39 -14.83
C VAL A 142 -3.76 -7.56 -15.94
N GLU A 143 -3.04 -6.48 -16.28
CA GLU A 143 -2.03 -6.55 -17.34
C GLU A 143 -0.86 -7.46 -16.94
N HIS A 144 -0.38 -7.33 -15.68
CA HIS A 144 0.71 -8.15 -15.14
C HIS A 144 0.40 -8.66 -13.73
N LEU A 145 0.43 -9.99 -13.55
CA LEU A 145 0.37 -10.62 -12.23
C LEU A 145 1.76 -11.09 -11.80
N VAL A 146 2.22 -10.65 -10.63
CA VAL A 146 3.50 -11.06 -10.05
C VAL A 146 3.25 -11.82 -8.76
N LEU A 147 3.78 -13.04 -8.66
CA LEU A 147 3.76 -13.83 -7.43
C LEU A 147 5.08 -13.64 -6.70
N ALA A 148 5.02 -12.90 -5.60
CA ALA A 148 6.19 -12.71 -4.75
C ALA A 148 6.46 -13.97 -3.92
N GLU A 149 7.73 -14.41 -3.90
CA GLU A 149 8.18 -15.37 -2.91
C GLU A 149 8.20 -14.67 -1.55
N VAL A 150 7.40 -15.19 -0.62
CA VAL A 150 7.43 -14.71 0.77
C VAL A 150 8.57 -15.43 1.47
N PRO A 151 9.64 -14.74 1.90
CA PRO A 151 10.66 -15.37 2.72
C PRO A 151 9.99 -16.00 3.96
N PRO A 152 10.46 -17.15 4.45
CA PRO A 152 9.92 -17.73 5.67
C PRO A 152 9.94 -16.68 6.78
N ALA A 153 8.83 -16.57 7.51
CA ALA A 153 8.67 -15.60 8.58
C ALA A 153 9.89 -15.66 9.51
N LEU A 154 10.55 -14.53 9.73
CA LEU A 154 11.61 -14.45 10.73
C LEU A 154 11.03 -14.98 12.04
N PRO A 155 11.75 -15.89 12.74
CA PRO A 155 11.27 -16.44 14.01
C PRO A 155 10.92 -15.28 14.94
N ALA A 156 9.73 -15.34 15.53
CA ALA A 156 9.27 -14.34 16.47
C ALA A 156 10.38 -14.12 17.52
N VAL A 157 10.85 -12.89 17.65
CA VAL A 157 11.81 -12.53 18.70
C VAL A 157 11.13 -12.89 20.02
N ARG A 158 11.60 -13.96 20.66
CA ARG A 158 11.13 -14.38 21.99
C ARG A 158 11.32 -13.18 22.91
N GLY A 159 10.21 -12.66 23.40
CA GLY A 159 10.20 -11.54 24.32
C GLY A 159 11.19 -11.78 25.44
N VAL A 160 12.08 -10.83 25.66
CA VAL A 160 12.95 -10.76 26.82
C VAL A 160 12.03 -10.82 28.06
N ARG A 161 12.06 -11.95 28.76
CA ARG A 161 11.43 -12.06 30.08
C ARG A 161 12.03 -10.95 30.94
N ARG A 162 11.23 -9.95 31.29
CA ARG A 162 11.56 -9.07 32.40
C ARG A 162 11.69 -9.95 33.63
N GLN A 163 12.92 -10.21 34.07
CA GLN A 163 13.18 -10.78 35.38
C GLN A 163 12.65 -9.77 36.40
N GLY A 164 11.61 -10.18 37.10
CA GLY A 164 11.14 -9.46 38.26
C GLY A 164 12.27 -9.37 39.29
N GLY A 165 12.74 -8.15 39.55
CA GLY A 165 13.58 -7.88 40.70
C GLY A 165 12.79 -8.14 41.95
N GLY A 166 13.24 -9.17 42.68
CA GLY A 166 12.70 -9.51 43.97
C GLY A 166 12.95 -8.44 45.01
N GLU A 167 12.07 -8.43 45.92
CA GLU A 167 12.10 -7.78 47.22
C GLU A 167 13.43 -7.96 47.98
N ALA A 168 13.83 -6.99 48.64
CA ALA A 168 14.54 -7.14 49.93
C ALA A 168 14.48 -5.81 50.74
N GLY A 169 13.92 -5.94 51.96
CA GLY A 169 14.23 -5.11 53.09
C GLY A 169 13.26 -4.01 53.47
#